data_c57d62c9fcb7751e95e8b00d57691530
#
_entry.id   c57d62c9fcb7751e95e8b00d57691530
#
_cell.length_a   1.000
_cell.length_b   1.000
_cell.length_c   1.000
_cell.angle_alpha   90.00
_cell.angle_beta   90.00
_cell.angle_gamma   90.00
#
_symmetry.space_group_name_H-M   'P 1'
#
loop_
_entity.id
_entity.type
_entity.pdbx_description
1 polymer ?
#
loop_
_entity_poly.entity_id
_entity_poly.type
_entity_poly.pdbx_seq_one_letter_code
_entity_poly.pdbx_strand_id
1 'polypeptide(L)'
;MVAQPIEQPGLESRLGQVQASLAAIPLAGYDSQTPAQARRTAALLRRVESMLRTHVTAAVRAVDRLVPTRQASQVLAGDFGLDTGAAHRQIKDGRALLAASSAEQAAAEGRISMPHAVVIGRALLQLPEGATAEQRQLVETRLIADATTLSPKDLAIRARRITELYEPAEIVDVQENDLLEKQEALARSRVSLTMWDNRDGTWQGRFVLPELQARMLKTMVDAFAAPRRPTLTS
;
A
#
# COMPACT_ATOMS: atom_id res chain seq x y z
N MET A 1 6.80 -6.47 -54.29
CA MET A 1 6.98 -5.32 -53.40
C MET A 1 6.65 -5.83 -51.99
N VAL A 2 7.67 -6.27 -51.23
CA VAL A 2 7.51 -6.81 -49.88
C VAL A 2 7.39 -5.61 -48.94
N ALA A 3 6.26 -5.47 -48.27
CA ALA A 3 6.08 -4.44 -47.24
C ALA A 3 7.09 -4.69 -46.11
N GLN A 4 7.99 -3.75 -45.88
CA GLN A 4 8.90 -3.78 -44.72
C GLN A 4 8.01 -3.71 -43.45
N PRO A 5 8.28 -4.55 -42.44
CA PRO A 5 7.60 -4.44 -41.17
C PRO A 5 7.94 -3.07 -40.57
N ILE A 6 6.92 -2.28 -40.23
CA ILE A 6 7.08 -1.02 -39.50
C ILE A 6 7.68 -1.39 -38.13
N GLU A 7 8.97 -1.15 -37.95
CA GLU A 7 9.63 -1.31 -36.65
C GLU A 7 8.88 -0.41 -35.64
N GLN A 8 8.25 -1.04 -34.66
CA GLN A 8 7.62 -0.28 -33.58
C GLN A 8 8.72 0.42 -32.76
N PRO A 9 8.58 1.71 -32.45
CA PRO A 9 9.57 2.42 -31.67
C PRO A 9 9.82 1.70 -30.34
N GLY A 10 11.10 1.57 -29.97
CA GLY A 10 11.53 0.92 -28.74
C GLY A 10 10.90 1.57 -27.48
N LEU A 11 10.91 0.86 -26.36
CA LEU A 11 10.29 1.30 -25.09
C LEU A 11 10.79 2.69 -24.66
N GLU A 12 12.11 2.94 -24.76
CA GLU A 12 12.73 4.22 -24.40
C GLU A 12 12.21 5.37 -25.26
N SER A 13 12.07 5.14 -26.58
CA SER A 13 11.53 6.16 -27.50
C SER A 13 10.08 6.53 -27.13
N ARG A 14 9.25 5.54 -26.79
CA ARG A 14 7.87 5.77 -26.36
C ARG A 14 7.80 6.54 -25.03
N LEU A 15 8.66 6.21 -24.07
CA LEU A 15 8.74 6.92 -22.79
C LEU A 15 9.23 8.36 -22.99
N GLY A 16 10.21 8.59 -23.91
CA GLY A 16 10.63 9.93 -24.29
C GLY A 16 9.51 10.78 -24.89
N GLN A 17 8.64 10.19 -25.71
CA GLN A 17 7.46 10.89 -26.25
C GLN A 17 6.46 11.27 -25.14
N VAL A 18 6.23 10.39 -24.17
CA VAL A 18 5.37 10.68 -22.99
C VAL A 18 5.96 11.82 -22.17
N GLN A 19 7.26 11.78 -21.91
CA GLN A 19 7.97 12.84 -21.18
C GLN A 19 7.83 14.18 -21.90
N ALA A 20 8.09 14.22 -23.22
CA ALA A 20 7.95 15.45 -24.02
C ALA A 20 6.51 15.97 -24.01
N SER A 21 5.50 15.09 -24.10
CA SER A 21 4.11 15.46 -24.05
C SER A 21 3.70 16.07 -22.70
N LEU A 22 4.18 15.52 -21.59
CA LEU A 22 3.95 16.07 -20.26
C LEU A 22 4.65 17.41 -20.07
N ALA A 23 5.90 17.54 -20.53
CA ALA A 23 6.67 18.78 -20.44
C ALA A 23 6.04 19.93 -21.25
N ALA A 24 5.32 19.63 -22.31
CA ALA A 24 4.62 20.61 -23.14
C ALA A 24 3.35 21.20 -22.49
N ILE A 25 2.87 20.64 -21.37
CA ILE A 25 1.68 21.16 -20.66
C ILE A 25 2.07 22.37 -19.82
N PRO A 26 1.55 23.58 -20.12
CA PRO A 26 1.92 24.76 -19.35
C PRO A 26 1.22 24.78 -17.98
N LEU A 27 1.98 24.97 -16.90
CA LEU A 27 1.45 25.02 -15.54
C LEU A 27 0.42 26.14 -15.34
N ALA A 28 0.63 27.32 -15.98
CA ALA A 28 -0.30 28.43 -15.91
C ALA A 28 -1.71 28.11 -16.47
N GLY A 29 -1.84 27.07 -17.29
CA GLY A 29 -3.14 26.62 -17.82
C GLY A 29 -4.09 26.05 -16.76
N TYR A 30 -3.57 25.68 -15.59
CA TYR A 30 -4.42 25.17 -14.51
C TYR A 30 -5.18 26.28 -13.77
N ASP A 31 -4.61 27.48 -13.67
CA ASP A 31 -5.17 28.58 -12.90
C ASP A 31 -6.38 29.22 -13.58
N SER A 32 -6.51 29.07 -14.92
CA SER A 32 -7.59 29.59 -15.73
C SER A 32 -8.82 28.69 -15.87
N GLN A 33 -8.81 27.52 -15.22
CA GLN A 33 -9.87 26.52 -15.34
C GLN A 33 -11.10 26.85 -14.49
N THR A 34 -12.28 26.55 -15.03
CA THR A 34 -13.49 26.49 -14.21
C THR A 34 -13.42 25.31 -13.21
N PRO A 35 -14.17 25.37 -12.08
CA PRO A 35 -14.17 24.28 -11.09
C PRO A 35 -14.48 22.89 -11.67
N ALA A 36 -15.34 22.82 -12.68
CA ALA A 36 -15.68 21.58 -13.35
C ALA A 36 -14.54 21.05 -14.24
N GLN A 37 -13.83 21.94 -14.93
CA GLN A 37 -12.64 21.63 -15.71
C GLN A 37 -11.50 21.18 -14.79
N ALA A 38 -11.23 21.91 -13.71
CA ALA A 38 -10.19 21.58 -12.76
C ALA A 38 -10.38 20.18 -12.16
N ARG A 39 -11.62 19.80 -11.78
CA ARG A 39 -11.93 18.44 -11.29
C ARG A 39 -11.63 17.38 -12.34
N ARG A 40 -12.04 17.58 -13.59
CA ARG A 40 -11.77 16.63 -14.68
C ARG A 40 -10.27 16.49 -14.95
N THR A 41 -9.56 17.61 -15.01
CA THR A 41 -8.11 17.64 -15.23
C THR A 41 -7.37 16.95 -14.09
N ALA A 42 -7.72 17.21 -12.83
CA ALA A 42 -7.14 16.55 -11.68
C ALA A 42 -7.38 15.03 -11.71
N ALA A 43 -8.59 14.58 -12.06
CA ALA A 43 -8.91 13.17 -12.19
C ALA A 43 -8.09 12.50 -13.31
N LEU A 44 -7.93 13.16 -14.46
CA LEU A 44 -7.11 12.69 -15.56
C LEU A 44 -5.64 12.57 -15.18
N LEU A 45 -5.07 13.58 -14.53
CA LEU A 45 -3.68 13.57 -14.06
C LEU A 45 -3.43 12.45 -13.04
N ARG A 46 -4.36 12.23 -12.11
CA ARG A 46 -4.29 11.11 -11.17
C ARG A 46 -4.30 9.76 -11.87
N ARG A 47 -5.09 9.63 -12.93
CA ARG A 47 -5.10 8.42 -13.75
C ARG A 47 -3.77 8.22 -14.47
N VAL A 48 -3.23 9.25 -15.11
CA VAL A 48 -1.92 9.21 -15.78
C VAL A 48 -0.80 8.90 -14.79
N GLU A 49 -0.78 9.55 -13.61
CA GLU A 49 0.16 9.25 -12.55
C GLU A 49 0.13 7.76 -12.17
N SER A 50 -1.07 7.20 -11.99
CA SER A 50 -1.24 5.80 -11.64
C SER A 50 -0.74 4.85 -12.74
N MET A 51 -1.02 5.15 -14.01
CA MET A 51 -0.50 4.39 -15.14
C MET A 51 1.04 4.42 -15.17
N LEU A 52 1.65 5.59 -15.00
CA LEU A 52 3.11 5.74 -14.93
C LEU A 52 3.70 4.95 -13.76
N ARG A 53 3.08 4.99 -12.59
CA ARG A 53 3.50 4.17 -11.44
C ARG A 53 3.48 2.68 -11.72
N THR A 54 2.51 2.20 -12.49
CA THR A 54 2.44 0.79 -12.92
C THR A 54 3.65 0.44 -13.79
N HIS A 55 4.02 1.29 -14.75
CA HIS A 55 5.20 1.10 -15.57
C HIS A 55 6.51 1.18 -14.78
N VAL A 56 6.62 2.13 -13.84
CA VAL A 56 7.77 2.21 -12.91
C VAL A 56 7.89 0.91 -12.11
N THR A 57 6.78 0.38 -11.59
CA THR A 57 6.78 -0.88 -10.82
C THR A 57 7.21 -2.06 -11.68
N ALA A 58 6.79 -2.12 -12.95
CA ALA A 58 7.24 -3.14 -13.89
C ALA A 58 8.75 -3.03 -14.19
N ALA A 59 9.28 -1.82 -14.34
CA ALA A 59 10.71 -1.57 -14.52
C ALA A 59 11.52 -1.96 -13.27
N VAL A 60 11.06 -1.58 -12.06
CA VAL A 60 11.67 -1.99 -10.79
C VAL A 60 11.72 -3.51 -10.65
N ARG A 61 10.66 -4.20 -11.05
CA ARG A 61 10.63 -5.67 -11.08
C ARG A 61 11.65 -6.26 -12.07
N ALA A 62 11.87 -5.61 -13.20
CA ALA A 62 12.91 -6.04 -14.14
C ALA A 62 14.32 -5.90 -13.51
N VAL A 63 14.59 -4.81 -12.80
CA VAL A 63 15.85 -4.62 -12.06
C VAL A 63 15.99 -5.68 -10.95
N ASP A 64 14.93 -5.94 -10.15
CA ASP A 64 14.95 -6.95 -9.09
C ASP A 64 15.26 -8.37 -9.61
N ARG A 65 14.90 -8.67 -10.87
CA ARG A 65 15.25 -9.96 -11.51
C ARG A 65 16.68 -10.03 -12.00
N LEU A 66 17.25 -8.91 -12.42
CA LEU A 66 18.58 -8.85 -13.05
C LEU A 66 19.72 -8.63 -12.04
N VAL A 67 19.39 -8.10 -10.85
CA VAL A 67 20.37 -7.76 -9.82
C VAL A 67 20.13 -8.67 -8.60
N PRO A 68 21.21 -9.18 -7.93
CA PRO A 68 21.06 -9.97 -6.71
C PRO A 68 20.21 -9.24 -5.65
N THR A 69 19.28 -9.96 -5.03
CA THR A 69 18.20 -9.41 -4.17
C THR A 69 18.68 -8.44 -3.08
N ARG A 70 19.88 -8.65 -2.53
CA ARG A 70 20.45 -7.74 -1.50
C ARG A 70 20.91 -6.40 -2.05
N GLN A 71 21.18 -6.31 -3.35
CA GLN A 71 21.68 -5.10 -4.01
C GLN A 71 20.57 -4.33 -4.73
N ALA A 72 19.48 -4.99 -5.12
CA ALA A 72 18.40 -4.37 -5.88
C ALA A 72 17.83 -3.12 -5.19
N SER A 73 17.59 -3.17 -3.87
CA SER A 73 17.10 -2.00 -3.13
C SER A 73 18.12 -0.87 -3.03
N GLN A 74 19.42 -1.18 -2.98
CA GLN A 74 20.48 -0.18 -2.95
C GLN A 74 20.67 0.47 -4.33
N VAL A 75 20.64 -0.32 -5.41
CA VAL A 75 20.68 0.18 -6.78
C VAL A 75 19.50 1.12 -7.04
N LEU A 76 18.29 0.67 -6.72
CA LEU A 76 17.09 1.48 -6.91
C LEU A 76 17.09 2.75 -6.03
N ALA A 77 17.62 2.68 -4.82
CA ALA A 77 17.74 3.86 -3.95
C ALA A 77 18.72 4.88 -4.54
N GLY A 78 19.87 4.42 -5.08
CA GLY A 78 20.85 5.28 -5.72
C GLY A 78 20.34 5.91 -7.03
N ASP A 79 19.79 5.10 -7.92
CA ASP A 79 19.38 5.55 -9.26
C ASP A 79 18.14 6.44 -9.23
N PHE A 80 17.22 6.21 -8.30
CA PHE A 80 15.97 6.97 -8.21
C PHE A 80 15.93 7.99 -7.07
N GLY A 81 17.01 8.14 -6.30
CA GLY A 81 17.05 9.06 -5.15
C GLY A 81 16.04 8.71 -4.05
N LEU A 82 15.70 7.42 -3.90
CA LEU A 82 14.76 6.91 -2.91
C LEU A 82 15.47 6.52 -1.62
N ASP A 83 14.76 6.57 -0.50
CA ASP A 83 15.23 5.86 0.69
C ASP A 83 15.12 4.33 0.49
N THR A 84 15.99 3.57 1.17
CA THR A 84 16.04 2.10 1.05
C THR A 84 14.70 1.44 1.40
N GLY A 85 13.94 2.02 2.34
CA GLY A 85 12.62 1.52 2.71
C GLY A 85 11.58 1.73 1.61
N ALA A 86 11.65 2.85 0.87
CA ALA A 86 10.79 3.09 -0.30
C ALA A 86 11.13 2.13 -1.43
N ALA A 87 12.42 1.93 -1.73
CA ALA A 87 12.87 0.95 -2.72
C ALA A 87 12.40 -0.48 -2.37
N HIS A 88 12.52 -0.88 -1.12
CA HIS A 88 12.00 -2.18 -0.65
C HIS A 88 10.48 -2.33 -0.83
N ARG A 89 9.71 -1.28 -0.53
CA ARG A 89 8.26 -1.29 -0.77
C ARG A 89 7.93 -1.45 -2.24
N GLN A 90 8.62 -0.76 -3.14
CA GLN A 90 8.41 -0.87 -4.58
C GLN A 90 8.72 -2.27 -5.11
N ILE A 91 9.81 -2.89 -4.66
CA ILE A 91 10.15 -4.29 -5.00
C ILE A 91 9.03 -5.24 -4.55
N LYS A 92 8.55 -5.09 -3.31
CA LYS A 92 7.46 -5.90 -2.76
C LYS A 92 6.17 -5.74 -3.55
N ASP A 93 5.84 -4.53 -3.95
CA ASP A 93 4.67 -4.23 -4.79
C ASP A 93 4.83 -4.86 -6.18
N GLY A 94 6.01 -4.75 -6.79
CA GLY A 94 6.31 -5.41 -8.06
C GLY A 94 6.16 -6.92 -8.02
N ARG A 95 6.60 -7.56 -6.94
CA ARG A 95 6.42 -9.00 -6.73
C ARG A 95 4.96 -9.39 -6.54
N ALA A 96 4.16 -8.56 -5.85
CA ALA A 96 2.72 -8.80 -5.70
C ALA A 96 1.99 -8.78 -7.05
N LEU A 97 2.36 -7.88 -7.95
CA LEU A 97 1.76 -7.78 -9.28
C LEU A 97 2.04 -8.99 -10.19
N LEU A 98 3.10 -9.77 -9.92
CA LEU A 98 3.33 -11.03 -10.65
C LEU A 98 2.20 -12.04 -10.46
N ALA A 99 1.51 -12.01 -9.32
CA ALA A 99 0.38 -12.89 -9.06
C ALA A 99 -0.94 -12.40 -9.68
N ALA A 100 -0.99 -11.17 -10.20
CA ALA A 100 -2.20 -10.48 -10.64
C ALA A 100 -2.01 -9.79 -12.00
N SER A 101 -1.74 -10.58 -13.03
CA SER A 101 -1.43 -10.06 -14.37
C SER A 101 -2.58 -9.28 -14.99
N SER A 102 -3.84 -9.71 -14.78
CA SER A 102 -5.01 -9.00 -15.28
C SER A 102 -5.23 -7.67 -14.56
N ALA A 103 -4.96 -7.63 -13.24
CA ALA A 103 -5.02 -6.39 -12.47
C ALA A 103 -3.87 -5.43 -12.83
N GLU A 104 -2.66 -5.94 -13.08
CA GLU A 104 -1.54 -5.13 -13.58
C GLU A 104 -1.89 -4.50 -14.94
N GLN A 105 -2.44 -5.27 -15.86
CA GLN A 105 -2.90 -4.77 -17.16
C GLN A 105 -4.01 -3.73 -17.00
N ALA A 106 -5.00 -3.98 -16.14
CA ALA A 106 -6.06 -3.02 -15.85
C ALA A 106 -5.53 -1.69 -15.28
N ALA A 107 -4.47 -1.74 -14.47
CA ALA A 107 -3.82 -0.55 -13.95
C ALA A 107 -2.99 0.17 -15.02
N ALA A 108 -2.29 -0.55 -15.89
CA ALA A 108 -1.56 0.02 -17.02
C ALA A 108 -2.48 0.74 -18.01
N GLU A 109 -3.70 0.24 -18.20
CA GLU A 109 -4.76 0.87 -19.01
C GLU A 109 -5.50 2.01 -18.26
N GLY A 110 -5.24 2.18 -16.98
CA GLY A 110 -5.89 3.19 -16.13
C GLY A 110 -7.36 2.88 -15.82
N ARG A 111 -7.79 1.62 -15.93
CA ARG A 111 -9.13 1.17 -15.51
C ARG A 111 -9.27 1.11 -13.99
N ILE A 112 -8.19 0.73 -13.31
CA ILE A 112 -8.04 0.79 -11.85
C ILE A 112 -6.73 1.52 -11.51
N SER A 113 -6.52 1.89 -10.25
CA SER A 113 -5.25 2.50 -9.87
C SER A 113 -4.20 1.42 -9.51
N MET A 114 -2.91 1.78 -9.61
CA MET A 114 -1.79 0.91 -9.21
C MET A 114 -1.93 0.39 -7.77
N PRO A 115 -2.32 1.20 -6.75
CA PRO A 115 -2.59 0.69 -5.41
C PRO A 115 -3.67 -0.40 -5.36
N HIS A 116 -4.73 -0.32 -6.19
CA HIS A 116 -5.73 -1.39 -6.28
C HIS A 116 -5.11 -2.68 -6.82
N ALA A 117 -4.33 -2.60 -7.89
CA ALA A 117 -3.66 -3.77 -8.45
C ALA A 117 -2.73 -4.46 -7.44
N VAL A 118 -1.99 -3.68 -6.63
CA VAL A 118 -1.14 -4.21 -5.54
C VAL A 118 -1.99 -4.93 -4.47
N VAL A 119 -3.14 -4.36 -4.08
CA VAL A 119 -4.06 -5.01 -3.14
C VAL A 119 -4.53 -6.35 -3.69
N ILE A 120 -4.92 -6.39 -4.97
CA ILE A 120 -5.36 -7.62 -5.65
C ILE A 120 -4.22 -8.65 -5.68
N GLY A 121 -3.02 -8.24 -6.07
CA GLY A 121 -1.85 -9.13 -6.11
C GLY A 121 -1.52 -9.73 -4.75
N ARG A 122 -1.58 -8.93 -3.69
CA ARG A 122 -1.36 -9.41 -2.31
C ARG A 122 -2.45 -10.40 -1.87
N ALA A 123 -3.71 -10.16 -2.26
CA ALA A 123 -4.80 -11.08 -1.97
C ALA A 123 -4.62 -12.43 -2.66
N LEU A 124 -4.22 -12.43 -3.95
CA LEU A 124 -3.96 -13.65 -4.69
C LEU A 124 -2.78 -14.47 -4.13
N LEU A 125 -1.77 -13.79 -3.56
CA LEU A 125 -0.66 -14.46 -2.86
C LEU A 125 -1.08 -15.08 -1.52
N GLN A 126 -2.20 -14.63 -0.93
CA GLN A 126 -2.74 -15.18 0.32
C GLN A 126 -3.71 -16.34 0.08
N LEU A 127 -4.11 -16.60 -1.17
CA LEU A 127 -4.93 -17.77 -1.46
C LEU A 127 -4.16 -19.08 -1.16
N PRO A 128 -4.84 -20.11 -0.64
CA PRO A 128 -4.22 -21.39 -0.37
C PRO A 128 -3.47 -21.95 -1.57
N GLU A 129 -2.41 -22.73 -1.34
CA GLU A 129 -1.65 -23.37 -2.40
C GLU A 129 -2.52 -24.30 -3.27
N GLY A 130 -3.56 -24.90 -2.67
CA GLY A 130 -4.54 -25.73 -3.37
C GLY A 130 -5.55 -24.97 -4.23
N ALA A 131 -5.56 -23.64 -4.23
CA ALA A 131 -6.48 -22.87 -5.08
C ALA A 131 -6.15 -23.08 -6.57
N THR A 132 -7.17 -23.47 -7.36
CA THR A 132 -7.00 -23.71 -8.80
C THR A 132 -6.76 -22.43 -9.57
N ALA A 133 -6.26 -22.53 -10.80
CA ALA A 133 -6.06 -21.37 -11.68
C ALA A 133 -7.38 -20.66 -11.95
N GLU A 134 -8.47 -21.38 -12.12
CA GLU A 134 -9.80 -20.86 -12.34
C GLU A 134 -10.31 -20.07 -11.13
N GLN A 135 -10.06 -20.58 -9.91
CA GLN A 135 -10.43 -19.90 -8.67
C GLN A 135 -9.64 -18.59 -8.53
N ARG A 136 -8.32 -18.62 -8.77
CA ARG A 136 -7.46 -17.43 -8.76
C ARG A 136 -7.95 -16.37 -9.76
N GLN A 137 -8.27 -16.82 -10.99
CA GLN A 137 -8.79 -15.95 -12.05
C GLN A 137 -10.15 -15.35 -11.68
N LEU A 138 -11.04 -16.12 -11.06
CA LEU A 138 -12.35 -15.65 -10.60
C LEU A 138 -12.21 -14.57 -9.52
N VAL A 139 -11.34 -14.80 -8.53
CA VAL A 139 -11.04 -13.83 -7.46
C VAL A 139 -10.46 -12.56 -8.06
N GLU A 140 -9.47 -12.67 -8.96
CA GLU A 140 -8.86 -11.53 -9.62
C GLU A 140 -9.90 -10.70 -10.38
N THR A 141 -10.72 -11.34 -11.21
CA THR A 141 -11.78 -10.69 -12.00
C THR A 141 -12.77 -9.96 -11.09
N ARG A 142 -13.17 -10.60 -10.00
CA ARG A 142 -14.11 -10.01 -9.04
C ARG A 142 -13.52 -8.79 -8.36
N LEU A 143 -12.27 -8.87 -7.90
CA LEU A 143 -11.60 -7.76 -7.25
C LEU A 143 -11.30 -6.60 -8.21
N ILE A 144 -11.02 -6.86 -9.49
CA ILE A 144 -10.91 -5.82 -10.52
C ILE A 144 -12.24 -5.07 -10.68
N ALA A 145 -13.37 -5.77 -10.73
CA ALA A 145 -14.68 -5.14 -10.80
C ALA A 145 -14.96 -4.27 -9.56
N ASP A 146 -14.71 -4.80 -8.36
CA ASP A 146 -14.88 -4.07 -7.09
C ASP A 146 -13.96 -2.83 -7.01
N ALA A 147 -12.74 -2.89 -7.57
CA ALA A 147 -11.75 -1.80 -7.60
C ALA A 147 -12.20 -0.57 -8.40
N THR A 148 -13.20 -0.70 -9.26
CA THR A 148 -13.74 0.45 -10.01
C THR A 148 -14.58 1.39 -9.16
N THR A 149 -15.07 0.91 -8.00
CA THR A 149 -15.97 1.67 -7.11
C THR A 149 -15.44 1.84 -5.70
N LEU A 150 -14.61 0.92 -5.22
CA LEU A 150 -14.06 0.95 -3.87
C LEU A 150 -12.74 1.73 -3.83
N SER A 151 -12.40 2.28 -2.66
CA SER A 151 -11.04 2.75 -2.40
C SER A 151 -10.06 1.58 -2.24
N PRO A 152 -8.73 1.77 -2.41
CA PRO A 152 -7.76 0.70 -2.15
C PRO A 152 -7.86 0.10 -0.73
N LYS A 153 -8.22 0.92 0.25
CA LYS A 153 -8.42 0.49 1.65
C LYS A 153 -9.63 -0.42 1.79
N ASP A 154 -10.77 -0.02 1.21
CA ASP A 154 -12.01 -0.80 1.26
C ASP A 154 -11.89 -2.07 0.44
N LEU A 155 -11.19 -2.01 -0.70
CA LEU A 155 -10.86 -3.17 -1.51
C LEU A 155 -10.01 -4.18 -0.71
N ALA A 156 -9.06 -3.72 0.11
CA ALA A 156 -8.26 -4.61 0.95
C ALA A 156 -9.11 -5.37 1.97
N ILE A 157 -10.11 -4.70 2.59
CA ILE A 157 -11.07 -5.34 3.50
C ILE A 157 -11.92 -6.37 2.73
N ARG A 158 -12.36 -6.01 1.53
CA ARG A 158 -13.15 -6.90 0.68
C ARG A 158 -12.34 -8.12 0.23
N ALA A 159 -11.09 -7.91 -0.19
CA ALA A 159 -10.18 -8.95 -0.61
C ALA A 159 -9.92 -9.97 0.50
N ARG A 160 -9.67 -9.49 1.73
CA ARG A 160 -9.49 -10.37 2.90
C ARG A 160 -10.68 -11.28 3.13
N ARG A 161 -11.91 -10.76 3.08
CA ARG A 161 -13.13 -11.57 3.21
C ARG A 161 -13.29 -12.62 2.11
N ILE A 162 -12.82 -12.31 0.90
CA ILE A 162 -12.86 -13.29 -0.21
C ILE A 162 -11.84 -14.39 0.03
N THR A 163 -10.62 -14.07 0.49
CA THR A 163 -9.59 -15.09 0.77
C THR A 163 -9.99 -15.99 1.93
N GLU A 164 -10.61 -15.45 2.99
CA GLU A 164 -11.15 -16.21 4.11
C GLU A 164 -12.16 -17.31 3.69
N LEU A 165 -12.90 -17.11 2.60
CA LEU A 165 -13.85 -18.11 2.06
C LEU A 165 -13.15 -19.33 1.41
N TYR A 166 -11.87 -19.22 1.09
CA TYR A 166 -11.07 -20.30 0.49
C TYR A 166 -10.17 -21.00 1.50
N GLU A 167 -10.08 -20.51 2.74
CA GLU A 167 -9.33 -21.17 3.80
C GLU A 167 -10.15 -22.30 4.40
N PRO A 168 -9.58 -23.54 4.53
CA PRO A 168 -10.23 -24.60 5.30
C PRO A 168 -10.44 -24.14 6.75
N ALA A 169 -11.61 -24.41 7.32
CA ALA A 169 -11.98 -23.95 8.67
C ALA A 169 -10.97 -24.35 9.77
N GLU A 170 -10.24 -25.45 9.59
CA GLU A 170 -9.19 -25.92 10.51
C GLU A 170 -7.90 -25.06 10.47
N ILE A 171 -7.67 -24.30 9.39
CA ILE A 171 -6.46 -23.46 9.24
C ILE A 171 -6.72 -22.06 9.78
N VAL A 172 -7.96 -21.59 9.81
CA VAL A 172 -8.35 -20.26 10.28
C VAL A 172 -7.96 -20.08 11.76
N ASP A 173 -8.24 -21.04 12.61
CA ASP A 173 -7.93 -20.97 14.05
C ASP A 173 -6.42 -20.97 14.34
N VAL A 174 -5.62 -21.69 13.56
CA VAL A 174 -4.16 -21.74 13.72
C VAL A 174 -3.51 -20.45 13.20
N GLN A 175 -3.98 -19.93 12.07
CA GLN A 175 -3.43 -18.68 11.50
C GLN A 175 -3.84 -17.43 12.28
N GLU A 176 -5.06 -17.41 12.85
CA GLU A 176 -5.50 -16.31 13.73
C GLU A 176 -4.67 -16.28 15.02
N ASN A 177 -4.37 -17.42 15.61
CA ASN A 177 -3.47 -17.54 16.76
C ASN A 177 -2.04 -17.12 16.41
N ASP A 178 -1.48 -17.57 15.28
CA ASP A 178 -0.15 -17.19 14.80
C ASP A 178 -0.05 -15.67 14.48
N LEU A 179 -1.10 -15.08 13.94
CA LEU A 179 -1.17 -13.62 13.68
C LEU A 179 -1.28 -12.84 14.99
N LEU A 180 -2.08 -13.30 15.94
CA LEU A 180 -2.20 -12.71 17.27
C LEU A 180 -0.87 -12.81 18.03
N GLU A 181 -0.20 -13.97 18.01
CA GLU A 181 1.12 -14.14 18.62
C GLU A 181 2.18 -13.23 17.99
N LYS A 182 2.20 -13.09 16.65
CA LYS A 182 3.10 -12.16 15.96
C LYS A 182 2.79 -10.71 16.25
N GLN A 183 1.50 -10.32 16.36
CA GLN A 183 1.09 -8.98 16.75
C GLN A 183 1.46 -8.69 18.20
N GLU A 184 1.26 -9.65 19.11
CA GLU A 184 1.68 -9.52 20.51
C GLU A 184 3.21 -9.46 20.66
N ALA A 185 3.95 -10.28 19.93
CA ALA A 185 5.40 -10.25 19.93
C ALA A 185 5.95 -8.90 19.41
N LEU A 186 5.36 -8.37 18.32
CA LEU A 186 5.65 -7.04 17.81
C LEU A 186 5.25 -5.92 18.80
N ALA A 187 4.12 -6.06 19.47
CA ALA A 187 3.71 -5.10 20.49
C ALA A 187 4.66 -5.13 21.70
N ARG A 188 5.08 -6.33 22.14
CA ARG A 188 6.06 -6.50 23.23
C ARG A 188 7.44 -5.94 22.85
N SER A 189 7.89 -6.13 21.61
CA SER A 189 9.18 -5.58 21.14
C SER A 189 9.22 -4.04 21.07
N ARG A 190 8.06 -3.40 21.00
CA ARG A 190 7.90 -1.95 20.96
C ARG A 190 7.65 -1.31 22.33
N VAL A 191 7.53 -2.14 23.38
CA VAL A 191 7.36 -1.62 24.75
C VAL A 191 8.53 -0.71 25.10
N SER A 192 8.23 0.51 25.44
CA SER A 192 9.22 1.49 25.87
C SER A 192 8.63 2.43 26.90
N LEU A 193 9.45 2.81 27.88
CA LEU A 193 9.14 3.84 28.84
C LEU A 193 10.35 4.76 28.94
N THR A 194 10.13 6.04 28.68
CA THR A 194 11.11 7.09 28.89
C THR A 194 10.51 8.14 29.80
N MET A 195 11.18 8.48 30.89
CA MET A 195 10.72 9.50 31.84
C MET A 195 11.85 10.50 32.07
N TRP A 196 11.52 11.78 32.23
CA TRP A 196 12.45 12.85 32.58
C TRP A 196 11.83 13.82 33.56
N ASP A 197 12.67 14.34 34.40
CA ASP A 197 12.33 15.36 35.39
C ASP A 197 12.44 16.76 34.77
N ASN A 198 11.37 17.52 34.80
CA ASN A 198 11.33 18.90 34.29
C ASN A 198 11.99 19.91 35.23
N ARG A 199 12.46 19.47 36.40
CA ARG A 199 13.09 20.32 37.47
C ARG A 199 12.19 21.43 38.02
N ASP A 200 10.89 21.35 37.79
CA ASP A 200 9.83 22.22 38.29
C ASP A 200 8.89 21.48 39.27
N GLY A 201 9.31 20.31 39.74
CA GLY A 201 8.50 19.43 40.57
C GLY A 201 7.55 18.52 39.76
N THR A 202 7.65 18.55 38.42
CA THR A 202 6.87 17.66 37.53
C THR A 202 7.77 16.70 36.78
N TRP A 203 7.21 15.53 36.47
CA TRP A 203 7.82 14.52 35.63
C TRP A 203 7.01 14.38 34.34
N GLN A 204 7.68 14.26 33.23
CA GLN A 204 7.06 13.94 31.96
C GLN A 204 7.51 12.57 31.49
N GLY A 205 6.61 11.80 30.88
CA GLY A 205 6.93 10.47 30.40
C GLY A 205 6.28 10.16 29.06
N ARG A 206 6.98 9.39 28.26
CA ARG A 206 6.47 8.78 27.03
C ARG A 206 6.56 7.28 27.18
N PHE A 207 5.47 6.59 26.87
CA PHE A 207 5.43 5.15 26.90
C PHE A 207 4.72 4.57 25.66
N VAL A 208 5.13 3.38 25.28
CA VAL A 208 4.44 2.52 24.31
C VAL A 208 4.17 1.21 25.03
N LEU A 209 2.91 0.84 25.13
CA LEU A 209 2.45 -0.35 25.84
C LEU A 209 1.52 -1.16 24.94
N PRO A 210 1.46 -2.49 25.09
CA PRO A 210 0.40 -3.30 24.53
C PRO A 210 -0.96 -2.82 25.02
N GLU A 211 -2.01 -3.07 24.22
CA GLU A 211 -3.33 -2.46 24.43
C GLU A 211 -3.92 -2.71 25.83
N LEU A 212 -3.79 -3.94 26.34
CA LEU A 212 -4.32 -4.29 27.67
C LEU A 212 -3.66 -3.47 28.77
N GLN A 213 -2.32 -3.40 28.79
CA GLN A 213 -1.55 -2.63 29.77
C GLN A 213 -1.80 -1.13 29.62
N ALA A 214 -1.97 -0.63 28.39
CA ALA A 214 -2.29 0.77 28.15
C ALA A 214 -3.68 1.14 28.71
N ARG A 215 -4.68 0.28 28.55
CA ARG A 215 -6.02 0.47 29.12
C ARG A 215 -5.99 0.45 30.66
N MET A 216 -5.25 -0.50 31.25
CA MET A 216 -5.10 -0.57 32.71
C MET A 216 -4.43 0.69 33.25
N LEU A 217 -3.32 1.13 32.64
CA LEU A 217 -2.63 2.35 33.03
C LEU A 217 -3.52 3.59 32.90
N LYS A 218 -4.25 3.69 31.79
CA LYS A 218 -5.21 4.80 31.58
C LYS A 218 -6.26 4.84 32.70
N THR A 219 -6.84 3.70 33.04
CA THR A 219 -7.84 3.61 34.11
C THR A 219 -7.27 4.04 35.47
N MET A 220 -6.03 3.64 35.77
CA MET A 220 -5.36 4.06 37.01
C MET A 220 -5.11 5.58 37.01
N VAL A 221 -4.57 6.13 35.93
CA VAL A 221 -4.30 7.57 35.82
C VAL A 221 -5.59 8.38 35.91
N ASP A 222 -6.64 7.96 35.21
CA ASP A 222 -7.95 8.63 35.25
C ASP A 222 -8.54 8.61 36.67
N ALA A 223 -8.35 7.52 37.42
CA ALA A 223 -8.82 7.41 38.82
C ALA A 223 -8.06 8.36 39.76
N PHE A 224 -6.75 8.57 39.53
CA PHE A 224 -5.95 9.53 40.31
C PHE A 224 -6.21 10.98 39.91
N ALA A 225 -6.47 11.24 38.63
CA ALA A 225 -6.72 12.57 38.07
C ALA A 225 -8.18 13.04 38.28
N ALA A 226 -9.10 12.14 38.69
CA ALA A 226 -10.49 12.50 38.94
C ALA A 226 -10.60 13.56 40.05
N PRO A 227 -11.27 14.71 39.82
CA PRO A 227 -11.45 15.72 40.85
C PRO A 227 -12.23 15.14 42.04
N ARG A 228 -11.63 15.20 43.25
CA ARG A 228 -12.34 14.84 44.49
C ARG A 228 -13.56 15.73 44.62
N ARG A 229 -14.75 15.15 44.56
CA ARG A 229 -15.98 15.90 44.91
C ARG A 229 -15.84 16.41 46.34
N PRO A 230 -16.00 17.73 46.60
CA PRO A 230 -16.06 18.22 47.96
C PRO A 230 -17.26 17.56 48.63
N THR A 231 -17.04 16.86 49.76
CA THR A 231 -18.09 16.42 50.65
C THR A 231 -18.71 17.67 51.26
N LEU A 232 -19.93 17.98 50.84
CA LEU A 232 -20.77 18.95 51.52
C LEU A 232 -21.08 18.37 52.91
N THR A 233 -20.35 18.81 53.92
CA THR A 233 -20.74 18.68 55.33
C THR A 233 -21.88 19.64 55.59
N SER A 234 -23.05 19.09 55.89
CA SER A 234 -24.20 19.83 56.45
C SER A 234 -23.92 20.31 57.86
#